data_7bcdc28624168a33eb89214869cbf0f6
#
_entry.id   7bcdc28624168a33eb89214869cbf0f6
#
_cell.length_a   1.000
_cell.length_b   1.000
_cell.length_c   1.000
_cell.angle_alpha   90.00
_cell.angle_beta   90.00
_cell.angle_gamma   90.00
#
_symmetry.space_group_name_H-M   'P 1'
#
loop_
_entity.id
_entity.type
_entity.pdbx_description
1 polymer ?
#
loop_
_entity_poly.entity_id
_entity_poly.type
_entity_poly.pdbx_seq_one_letter_code
_entity_poly.pdbx_strand_id
1 'polypeptide(L)'
;MEILSILILVAVILFFILFFYFIPLGLWISATAAGVKVGFFNLIGMRLRRVVPSSIVGPMIKSHKAGKGLSSDQLEAHYLAGGNVDRVVDALIAAQRAEIDLAFERAAAIDLA
;
A
#
# COMPACT_ATOMS: atom_id res chain seq x y z
N MET A 1 39.41 4.11 -21.67
CA MET A 1 39.21 4.57 -20.27
C MET A 1 37.99 5.45 -20.12
N GLU A 2 37.84 6.48 -20.96
CA GLU A 2 36.68 7.40 -20.89
C GLU A 2 35.32 6.71 -21.14
N ILE A 3 35.28 5.82 -22.13
CA ILE A 3 34.07 5.06 -22.44
C ILE A 3 33.67 4.17 -21.27
N LEU A 4 34.64 3.53 -20.62
CA LEU A 4 34.39 2.67 -19.47
C LEU A 4 33.83 3.50 -18.30
N SER A 5 34.41 4.69 -18.05
CA SER A 5 33.94 5.61 -17.00
C SER A 5 32.52 6.07 -17.27
N ILE A 6 32.18 6.39 -18.52
CA ILE A 6 30.84 6.81 -18.92
C ILE A 6 29.83 5.67 -18.73
N LEU A 7 30.23 4.44 -19.11
CA LEU A 7 29.38 3.25 -18.96
C LEU A 7 29.08 2.98 -17.47
N ILE A 8 30.11 3.10 -16.63
CA ILE A 8 29.92 2.91 -15.18
C ILE A 8 28.99 3.98 -14.61
N LEU A 9 29.16 5.24 -15.02
CA LEU A 9 28.31 6.34 -14.56
C LEU A 9 26.85 6.12 -14.96
N VAL A 10 26.62 5.74 -16.22
CA VAL A 10 25.26 5.44 -16.73
C VAL A 10 24.65 4.26 -15.97
N ALA A 11 25.44 3.20 -15.72
CA ALA A 11 24.97 2.03 -14.98
C ALA A 11 24.55 2.40 -13.54
N VAL A 12 25.35 3.24 -12.88
CA VAL A 12 25.05 3.70 -11.51
C VAL A 12 23.78 4.53 -11.49
N ILE A 13 23.62 5.47 -12.42
CA ILE A 13 22.42 6.31 -12.52
C ILE A 13 21.18 5.45 -12.77
N LEU A 14 21.29 4.50 -13.70
CA LEU A 14 20.20 3.58 -14.02
C LEU A 14 19.81 2.73 -12.81
N PHE A 15 20.81 2.23 -12.07
CA PHE A 15 20.59 1.47 -10.85
C PHE A 15 19.81 2.28 -9.81
N PHE A 16 20.18 3.55 -9.57
CA PHE A 16 19.48 4.40 -8.62
C PHE A 16 18.06 4.71 -9.07
N ILE A 17 17.84 4.95 -10.36
CA ILE A 17 16.50 5.18 -10.91
C ILE A 17 15.61 3.95 -10.68
N LEU A 18 16.10 2.77 -10.98
CA LEU A 18 15.37 1.53 -10.76
C LEU A 18 15.13 1.27 -9.27
N PHE A 19 16.13 1.54 -8.45
CA PHE A 19 16.05 1.37 -7.00
C PHE A 19 14.92 2.22 -6.42
N PHE A 20 14.90 3.52 -6.73
CA PHE A 20 13.86 4.42 -6.23
C PHE A 20 12.49 4.14 -6.85
N TYR A 21 12.45 3.61 -8.07
CA TYR A 21 11.19 3.19 -8.68
C TYR A 21 10.57 1.99 -7.95
N PHE A 22 11.38 0.98 -7.61
CA PHE A 22 10.90 -0.23 -6.94
C PHE A 22 10.68 -0.03 -5.44
N ILE A 23 11.33 0.94 -4.82
CA ILE A 23 11.27 1.15 -3.38
C ILE A 23 10.40 2.38 -3.08
N PRO A 24 9.18 2.21 -2.57
CA PRO A 24 8.29 3.33 -2.29
C PRO A 24 8.64 3.97 -0.94
N LEU A 25 9.76 4.68 -0.88
CA LEU A 25 10.24 5.35 0.34
C LEU A 25 9.24 6.37 0.88
N GLY A 26 8.61 7.14 -0.01
CA GLY A 26 7.61 8.13 0.39
C GLY A 26 6.43 7.51 1.13
N LEU A 27 5.94 6.38 0.66
CA LEU A 27 4.85 5.66 1.32
C LEU A 27 5.29 5.08 2.66
N TRP A 28 6.51 4.54 2.74
CA TRP A 28 7.03 4.00 3.99
C TRP A 28 7.16 5.11 5.05
N ILE A 29 7.69 6.26 4.67
CA ILE A 29 7.82 7.42 5.57
C ILE A 29 6.44 7.90 6.00
N SER A 30 5.49 8.03 5.08
CA SER A 30 4.12 8.47 5.38
C SER A 30 3.41 7.50 6.32
N ALA A 31 3.54 6.21 6.08
CA ALA A 31 2.94 5.18 6.94
C ALA A 31 3.53 5.21 8.34
N THR A 32 4.86 5.31 8.45
CA THR A 32 5.55 5.36 9.73
C THR A 32 5.15 6.62 10.51
N ALA A 33 5.08 7.77 9.83
CA ALA A 33 4.67 9.03 10.45
C ALA A 33 3.22 9.00 10.94
N ALA A 34 2.36 8.25 10.26
CA ALA A 34 0.95 8.08 10.65
C ALA A 34 0.75 7.01 11.73
N GLY A 35 1.80 6.33 12.16
CA GLY A 35 1.72 5.25 13.15
C GLY A 35 1.35 3.89 12.57
N VAL A 36 1.30 3.77 11.26
CA VAL A 36 1.00 2.50 10.59
C VAL A 36 2.29 1.70 10.41
N LYS A 37 2.32 0.50 10.96
CA LYS A 37 3.49 -0.38 10.88
C LYS A 37 3.44 -1.18 9.59
N VAL A 38 4.04 -0.64 8.54
CA VAL A 38 4.22 -1.35 7.28
C VAL A 38 5.70 -1.59 7.08
N GLY A 39 6.10 -2.86 6.94
CA GLY A 39 7.49 -3.20 6.72
C GLY A 39 7.98 -2.69 5.38
N PHE A 40 9.18 -2.14 5.34
CA PHE A 40 9.81 -1.68 4.11
C PHE A 40 9.87 -2.81 3.07
N PHE A 41 10.26 -4.02 3.52
CA PHE A 41 10.29 -5.19 2.64
C PHE A 41 8.89 -5.63 2.19
N ASN A 42 7.87 -5.39 3.00
CA ASN A 42 6.49 -5.67 2.63
C ASN A 42 6.05 -4.79 1.46
N LEU A 43 6.43 -3.52 1.46
CA LEU A 43 6.14 -2.61 0.35
C LEU A 43 6.82 -3.05 -0.96
N ILE A 44 8.06 -3.52 -0.87
CA ILE A 44 8.78 -4.08 -2.02
C ILE A 44 8.06 -5.34 -2.50
N GLY A 45 7.65 -6.21 -1.58
CA GLY A 45 6.87 -7.41 -1.89
C GLY A 45 5.56 -7.11 -2.59
N MET A 46 4.84 -6.07 -2.18
CA MET A 46 3.62 -5.62 -2.86
C MET A 46 3.90 -5.27 -4.31
N ARG A 47 4.98 -4.56 -4.58
CA ARG A 47 5.37 -4.18 -5.93
C ARG A 47 5.65 -5.42 -6.79
N LEU A 48 6.32 -6.42 -6.22
CA LEU A 48 6.60 -7.68 -6.89
C LEU A 48 5.34 -8.53 -7.15
N ARG A 49 4.36 -8.45 -6.26
CA ARG A 49 3.08 -9.14 -6.41
C ARG A 49 2.07 -8.40 -7.29
N ARG A 50 2.52 -7.34 -7.96
CA ARG A 50 1.67 -6.47 -8.81
C ARG A 50 0.56 -5.76 -8.04
N VAL A 51 0.79 -5.50 -6.78
CA VAL A 51 -0.08 -4.67 -5.95
C VAL A 51 0.52 -3.27 -5.92
N VAL A 52 -0.28 -2.26 -6.24
CA VAL A 52 0.17 -0.87 -6.17
C VAL A 52 0.21 -0.47 -4.69
N PRO A 53 1.39 -0.19 -4.09
CA PRO A 53 1.49 0.08 -2.66
C PRO A 53 0.61 1.24 -2.18
N SER A 54 0.47 2.29 -2.99
CA SER A 54 -0.36 3.43 -2.62
C SER A 54 -1.85 3.08 -2.48
N SER A 55 -2.31 2.06 -3.23
CA SER A 55 -3.70 1.58 -3.14
C SER A 55 -3.99 0.83 -1.85
N ILE A 56 -2.96 0.41 -1.13
CA ILE A 56 -3.07 -0.32 0.13
C ILE A 56 -2.70 0.58 1.31
N VAL A 57 -1.56 1.26 1.24
CA VAL A 57 -1.04 2.08 2.34
C VAL A 57 -1.92 3.29 2.61
N GLY A 58 -2.42 3.97 1.58
CA GLY A 58 -3.33 5.11 1.75
C GLY A 58 -4.58 4.75 2.55
N PRO A 59 -5.35 3.74 2.13
CA PRO A 59 -6.49 3.25 2.91
C PRO A 59 -6.12 2.76 4.31
N MET A 60 -4.97 2.11 4.48
CA MET A 60 -4.49 1.69 5.81
C MET A 60 -4.31 2.89 6.75
N ILE A 61 -3.67 3.94 6.26
CA ILE A 61 -3.46 5.17 7.03
C ILE A 61 -4.81 5.78 7.43
N LYS A 62 -5.73 5.83 6.48
CA LYS A 62 -7.08 6.36 6.72
C LYS A 62 -7.82 5.56 7.78
N SER A 63 -7.77 4.23 7.70
CA SER A 63 -8.41 3.36 8.69
C SER A 63 -7.77 3.48 10.07
N HIS A 64 -6.44 3.58 10.13
CA HIS A 64 -5.73 3.75 11.38
C HIS A 64 -6.11 5.06 12.07
N LYS A 65 -6.18 6.16 11.31
CA LYS A 65 -6.59 7.47 11.86
C LYS A 65 -8.02 7.46 12.37
N ALA A 66 -8.87 6.63 11.81
CA ALA A 66 -10.25 6.47 12.26
C ALA A 66 -10.39 5.50 13.42
N GLY A 67 -9.30 4.91 13.89
CA GLY A 67 -9.30 3.94 14.99
C GLY A 67 -9.64 2.52 14.58
N LYS A 68 -9.73 2.22 13.28
CA LYS A 68 -10.04 0.89 12.76
C LYS A 68 -8.78 0.26 12.19
N GLY A 69 -8.16 -0.66 12.93
CA GLY A 69 -6.96 -1.36 12.47
C GLY A 69 -7.29 -2.45 11.46
N LEU A 70 -6.83 -2.28 10.22
CA LEU A 70 -6.95 -3.28 9.17
C LEU A 70 -5.56 -3.75 8.75
N SER A 71 -5.40 -5.03 8.47
CA SER A 71 -4.12 -5.57 8.05
C SER A 71 -3.89 -5.36 6.56
N SER A 72 -2.62 -5.24 6.16
CA SER A 72 -2.27 -5.15 4.75
C SER A 72 -2.69 -6.39 3.97
N ASP A 73 -2.64 -7.56 4.60
CA ASP A 73 -3.02 -8.82 3.95
C ASP A 73 -4.49 -8.83 3.53
N GLN A 74 -5.39 -8.33 4.38
CA GLN A 74 -6.81 -8.21 4.06
C GLN A 74 -7.02 -7.29 2.87
N LEU A 75 -6.37 -6.14 2.87
CA LEU A 75 -6.51 -5.14 1.81
C LEU A 75 -5.90 -5.62 0.49
N GLU A 76 -4.74 -6.28 0.55
CA GLU A 76 -4.10 -6.85 -0.64
C GLU A 76 -4.98 -7.94 -1.27
N ALA A 77 -5.54 -8.83 -0.46
CA ALA A 77 -6.41 -9.90 -0.95
C ALA A 77 -7.62 -9.32 -1.67
N HIS A 78 -8.23 -8.29 -1.13
CA HIS A 78 -9.37 -7.62 -1.75
C HIS A 78 -8.97 -6.90 -3.04
N TYR A 79 -7.82 -6.25 -3.06
CA TYR A 79 -7.27 -5.59 -4.25
C TYR A 79 -7.06 -6.60 -5.38
N LEU A 80 -6.42 -7.74 -5.08
CA LEU A 80 -6.13 -8.79 -6.06
C LEU A 80 -7.40 -9.47 -6.58
N ALA A 81 -8.47 -9.48 -5.78
CA ALA A 81 -9.77 -10.01 -6.20
C ALA A 81 -10.55 -9.06 -7.12
N GLY A 82 -9.99 -7.88 -7.41
CA GLY A 82 -10.62 -6.89 -8.26
C GLY A 82 -11.51 -5.90 -7.52
N GLY A 83 -11.45 -5.88 -6.19
CA GLY A 83 -12.25 -4.99 -5.37
C GLY A 83 -11.68 -3.58 -5.26
N ASN A 84 -12.49 -2.65 -4.78
CA ASN A 84 -12.10 -1.28 -4.50
C ASN A 84 -11.80 -1.14 -3.00
N VAL A 85 -10.51 -1.18 -2.66
CA VAL A 85 -10.03 -1.14 -1.27
C VAL A 85 -10.47 0.15 -0.57
N ASP A 86 -10.34 1.28 -1.25
CA ASP A 86 -10.66 2.59 -0.67
C ASP A 86 -12.15 2.68 -0.31
N ARG A 87 -13.02 2.19 -1.18
CA ARG A 87 -14.47 2.16 -0.96
C ARG A 87 -14.84 1.28 0.23
N VAL A 88 -14.21 0.11 0.36
CA VAL A 88 -14.45 -0.80 1.49
C VAL A 88 -14.00 -0.16 2.80
N VAL A 89 -12.83 0.47 2.82
CA VAL A 89 -12.33 1.17 4.00
C VAL A 89 -13.25 2.31 4.39
N ASP A 90 -13.72 3.11 3.42
CA ASP A 90 -14.66 4.20 3.68
C ASP A 90 -15.98 3.69 4.28
N ALA A 91 -16.48 2.57 3.78
CA ALA A 91 -17.70 1.95 4.30
C ALA A 91 -17.52 1.47 5.74
N LEU A 92 -16.37 0.88 6.06
CA LEU A 92 -16.06 0.42 7.41
C LEU A 92 -15.92 1.60 8.39
N ILE A 93 -15.31 2.68 7.97
CA ILE A 93 -15.17 3.89 8.78
C ILE A 93 -16.55 4.52 9.03
N ALA A 94 -17.37 4.61 7.99
CA ALA A 94 -18.73 5.15 8.13
C ALA A 94 -19.59 4.31 9.07
N ALA A 95 -19.49 2.98 8.96
CA ALA A 95 -20.20 2.06 9.84
C ALA A 95 -19.76 2.23 11.29
N GLN A 96 -18.46 2.39 11.53
CA GLN A 96 -17.93 2.60 12.88
C GLN A 96 -18.47 3.90 13.50
N ARG A 97 -18.51 4.98 12.71
CA ARG A 97 -19.03 6.27 13.17
C ARG A 97 -20.52 6.22 13.48
N ALA A 98 -21.26 5.38 12.78
CA ALA A 98 -22.69 5.16 12.99
C ALA A 98 -22.97 4.08 14.04
N GLU A 99 -21.95 3.54 14.67
CA GLU A 99 -22.04 2.45 15.65
C GLU A 99 -22.68 1.18 15.06
N ILE A 100 -22.47 0.95 13.77
CA ILE A 100 -22.92 -0.25 13.07
C ILE A 100 -21.77 -1.25 13.05
N ASP A 101 -22.04 -2.49 13.47
CA ASP A 101 -21.05 -3.56 13.42
C ASP A 101 -20.99 -4.14 12.01
N LEU A 102 -19.95 -3.77 11.26
CA LEU A 102 -19.71 -4.25 9.90
C LEU A 102 -18.35 -4.92 9.84
N ALA A 103 -18.32 -6.22 9.57
CA ALA A 103 -17.09 -6.97 9.40
C ALA A 103 -16.47 -6.67 8.04
N PHE A 104 -15.13 -6.71 7.97
CA PHE A 104 -14.39 -6.52 6.73
C PHE A 104 -14.83 -7.51 5.65
N GLU A 105 -14.97 -8.79 5.99
CA GLU A 105 -15.34 -9.84 5.06
C GLU A 105 -16.69 -9.55 4.40
N ARG A 106 -17.64 -9.03 5.16
CA ARG A 106 -18.97 -8.69 4.64
C ARG A 106 -18.91 -7.49 3.71
N ALA A 107 -18.19 -6.45 4.10
CA ALA A 107 -17.99 -5.26 3.27
C ALA A 107 -17.29 -5.62 1.96
N ALA A 108 -16.26 -6.45 2.02
CA ALA A 108 -15.54 -6.93 0.85
C ALA A 108 -16.42 -7.73 -0.09
N ALA A 109 -17.26 -8.62 0.46
CA ALA A 109 -18.19 -9.43 -0.33
C ALA A 109 -19.22 -8.55 -1.05
N ILE A 110 -19.73 -7.52 -0.40
CA ILE A 110 -20.67 -6.58 -1.00
C ILE A 110 -20.00 -5.79 -2.12
N ASP A 111 -18.76 -5.35 -1.92
CA ASP A 111 -18.00 -4.61 -2.93
C ASP A 111 -17.74 -5.43 -4.18
N LEU A 112 -17.48 -6.73 -4.03
CA LEU A 112 -17.21 -7.64 -5.15
C LEU A 112 -18.50 -8.08 -5.87
N ALA A 113 -19.64 -7.93 -5.24
CA ALA A 113 -20.91 -8.24 -5.86
C ALA A 113 -21.29 -7.13 -6.84
#